data_b25e147a7c2e450bdecdd8b0d9ee8d12
#
_entry.id   b25e147a7c2e450bdecdd8b0d9ee8d12
#
_cell.length_a   1.000
_cell.length_b   1.000
_cell.length_c   1.000
_cell.angle_alpha   90.00
_cell.angle_beta   90.00
_cell.angle_gamma   90.00
#
_symmetry.space_group_name_H-M   'P 1'
#
loop_
_entity.id
_entity.type
_entity.pdbx_description
1 polymer ?
#
loop_
_entity_poly.entity_id
_entity_poly.type
_entity_poly.pdbx_seq_one_letter_code
_entity_poly.pdbx_strand_id
1 'polypeptide(L)'
;MAFKCNEPAVPTLQQEDKTVRITRWDFAPGAATGWHTHSWPYFVVMLTDSVMKIEAPDGAVSEVQRKAGECYQRPAGIEHDVMNGSEHPMAFIEIEIKRPEELVRAK
;
A
#
# COMPACT_ATOMS: atom_id res chain seq x y z
N MET A 1 0.10 -16.83 8.11
CA MET A 1 -0.15 -15.74 7.17
C MET A 1 -0.65 -16.29 5.85
N ALA A 2 -1.76 -15.77 5.36
CA ALA A 2 -2.40 -16.30 4.15
C ALA A 2 -1.52 -16.19 2.90
N PHE A 3 -0.66 -15.17 2.82
CA PHE A 3 0.12 -14.85 1.61
C PHE A 3 1.60 -15.12 1.74
N LYS A 4 2.05 -15.85 2.76
CA LYS A 4 3.49 -15.96 3.05
C LYS A 4 4.30 -16.69 1.98
N CYS A 5 3.66 -17.53 1.18
CA CYS A 5 4.33 -18.25 0.09
C CYS A 5 4.15 -17.58 -1.27
N ASN A 6 3.55 -16.40 -1.30
CA ASN A 6 3.32 -15.68 -2.54
C ASN A 6 4.60 -14.99 -3.01
N GLU A 7 4.69 -14.76 -4.33
CA GLU A 7 5.77 -13.97 -4.91
C GLU A 7 5.80 -12.58 -4.26
N PRO A 8 6.96 -12.03 -3.94
CA PRO A 8 7.01 -10.69 -3.35
C PRO A 8 6.68 -9.60 -4.35
N ALA A 9 5.91 -8.61 -3.90
CA ALA A 9 5.74 -7.37 -4.62
C ALA A 9 7.05 -6.58 -4.60
N VAL A 10 7.24 -5.69 -5.56
CA VAL A 10 8.49 -4.94 -5.73
C VAL A 10 8.29 -3.47 -5.38
N PRO A 11 8.90 -2.99 -4.28
CA PRO A 11 8.89 -1.57 -3.96
C PRO A 11 10.03 -0.85 -4.68
N THR A 12 9.74 0.35 -5.18
CA THR A 12 10.74 1.24 -5.76
C THR A 12 10.62 2.59 -5.09
N LEU A 13 11.63 2.97 -4.32
CA LEU A 13 11.67 4.28 -3.67
C LEU A 13 11.82 5.35 -4.75
N GLN A 14 10.92 6.32 -4.76
CA GLN A 14 10.93 7.41 -5.73
C GLN A 14 11.44 8.71 -5.14
N GLN A 15 11.08 8.98 -3.89
CA GLN A 15 11.52 10.20 -3.20
C GLN A 15 11.42 9.99 -1.70
N GLU A 16 12.36 10.53 -0.98
CA GLU A 16 12.31 10.56 0.49
C GLU A 16 13.00 11.79 1.02
N ASP A 17 12.34 12.47 1.95
CA ASP A 17 12.91 13.60 2.68
C ASP A 17 12.41 13.57 4.14
N LYS A 18 12.51 14.68 4.86
CA LYS A 18 12.11 14.75 6.26
C LYS A 18 10.59 14.61 6.46
N THR A 19 9.81 14.94 5.44
CA THR A 19 8.36 15.03 5.57
C THR A 19 7.60 13.89 4.91
N VAL A 20 8.14 13.32 3.83
CA VAL A 20 7.45 12.28 3.08
C VAL A 20 8.39 11.18 2.62
N ARG A 21 7.82 9.98 2.40
CA ARG A 21 8.46 8.90 1.67
C ARG A 21 7.49 8.42 0.60
N ILE A 22 7.92 8.44 -0.66
CA ILE A 22 7.09 8.05 -1.81
C ILE A 22 7.67 6.80 -2.41
N THR A 23 6.88 5.72 -2.43
CA THR A 23 7.27 4.41 -2.94
C THR A 23 6.27 3.95 -3.99
N ARG A 24 6.76 3.52 -5.13
CA ARG A 24 5.93 2.82 -6.11
C ARG A 24 5.97 1.32 -5.80
N TRP A 25 4.80 0.69 -5.77
CA TRP A 25 4.68 -0.76 -5.58
C TRP A 25 4.19 -1.40 -6.87
N ASP A 26 4.89 -2.44 -7.32
CA ASP A 26 4.52 -3.23 -8.48
C ASP A 26 4.28 -4.69 -8.07
N PHE A 27 3.15 -5.25 -8.51
CA PHE A 27 2.72 -6.59 -8.15
C PHE A 27 2.42 -7.39 -9.41
N ALA A 28 3.12 -8.51 -9.61
CA ALA A 28 2.65 -9.53 -10.54
C ALA A 28 1.33 -10.11 -10.02
N PRO A 29 0.52 -10.77 -10.86
CA PRO A 29 -0.69 -11.44 -10.36
C PRO A 29 -0.33 -12.39 -9.20
N GLY A 30 -1.04 -12.26 -8.08
CA GLY A 30 -0.80 -13.06 -6.89
C GLY A 30 0.35 -12.60 -6.01
N ALA A 31 1.14 -11.62 -6.41
CA ALA A 31 2.24 -11.12 -5.60
C ALA A 31 1.73 -10.39 -4.35
N ALA A 32 2.50 -10.42 -3.27
CA ALA A 32 2.11 -9.83 -1.98
C ALA A 32 3.27 -9.03 -1.39
N THR A 33 2.91 -8.00 -0.60
CA THR A 33 3.91 -7.15 0.07
C THR A 33 4.68 -7.90 1.16
N GLY A 34 4.06 -8.91 1.78
CA GLY A 34 4.49 -9.45 3.05
C GLY A 34 3.83 -8.70 4.20
N TRP A 35 3.82 -9.32 5.37
CA TRP A 35 3.25 -8.69 6.57
C TRP A 35 4.08 -7.47 6.97
N HIS A 36 3.42 -6.34 7.18
CA HIS A 36 4.10 -5.11 7.56
C HIS A 36 3.21 -4.21 8.40
N THR A 37 3.85 -3.28 9.11
CA THR A 37 3.18 -2.28 9.94
C THR A 37 3.55 -0.89 9.42
N HIS A 38 2.54 -0.04 9.27
CA HIS A 38 2.74 1.35 8.85
C HIS A 38 2.98 2.24 10.06
N SER A 39 4.18 2.81 10.17
CA SER A 39 4.55 3.71 11.27
C SER A 39 3.96 5.11 11.11
N TRP A 40 3.58 5.49 9.88
CA TRP A 40 3.07 6.82 9.55
C TRP A 40 1.74 6.71 8.82
N PRO A 41 0.90 7.76 8.89
CA PRO A 41 -0.26 7.82 8.00
C PRO A 41 0.21 7.89 6.55
N TYR A 42 -0.59 7.39 5.64
CA TYR A 42 -0.18 7.32 4.24
C TYR A 42 -1.36 7.44 3.30
N PHE A 43 -1.06 7.90 2.07
CA PHE A 43 -1.99 7.91 0.95
C PHE A 43 -1.58 6.84 -0.04
N VAL A 44 -2.56 6.28 -0.73
CA VAL A 44 -2.34 5.36 -1.85
C VAL A 44 -3.01 5.95 -3.08
N VAL A 45 -2.27 6.01 -4.19
CA VAL A 45 -2.79 6.44 -5.49
C VAL A 45 -2.69 5.25 -6.44
N MET A 46 -3.83 4.72 -6.87
CA MET A 46 -3.88 3.57 -7.76
C MET A 46 -3.44 3.96 -9.16
N LEU A 47 -2.54 3.17 -9.76
CA LEU A 47 -2.10 3.35 -11.14
C LEU A 47 -2.83 2.41 -12.11
N THR A 48 -3.43 1.34 -11.59
CA THR A 48 -4.14 0.33 -12.37
C THR A 48 -5.49 0.03 -11.75
N ASP A 49 -6.44 -0.46 -12.55
CA ASP A 49 -7.64 -1.10 -12.03
C ASP A 49 -7.22 -2.41 -11.39
N SER A 50 -7.69 -2.70 -10.18
CA SER A 50 -7.16 -3.82 -9.42
C SER A 50 -8.18 -4.40 -8.47
N VAL A 51 -7.98 -5.67 -8.13
CA VAL A 51 -8.62 -6.32 -6.99
C VAL A 51 -7.52 -6.56 -5.96
N MET A 52 -7.63 -5.92 -4.80
CA MET A 52 -6.66 -6.08 -3.72
C MET A 52 -7.22 -7.03 -2.68
N LYS A 53 -6.41 -7.99 -2.25
CA LYS A 53 -6.75 -8.83 -1.10
C LYS A 53 -5.88 -8.40 0.06
N ILE A 54 -6.50 -8.21 1.22
CA ILE A 54 -5.84 -7.67 2.40
C ILE A 54 -6.09 -8.59 3.58
N GLU A 55 -5.00 -9.08 4.18
CA GLU A 55 -5.07 -9.87 5.40
C GLU A 55 -4.89 -8.96 6.61
N ALA A 56 -5.83 -9.04 7.57
CA ALA A 56 -5.82 -8.28 8.82
C ALA A 56 -5.16 -9.09 9.95
N PRO A 57 -4.85 -8.46 11.12
CA PRO A 57 -4.21 -9.16 12.23
C PRO A 57 -4.98 -10.37 12.77
N ASP A 58 -6.30 -10.39 12.65
CA ASP A 58 -7.13 -11.52 13.08
C ASP A 58 -7.15 -12.67 12.06
N GLY A 59 -6.43 -12.54 10.95
CA GLY A 59 -6.38 -13.52 9.87
C GLY A 59 -7.48 -13.38 8.85
N ALA A 60 -8.42 -12.46 9.04
CA ALA A 60 -9.49 -12.22 8.06
C ALA A 60 -8.91 -11.60 6.79
N VAL A 61 -9.37 -12.10 5.64
CA VAL A 61 -8.97 -11.58 4.33
C VAL A 61 -10.16 -10.87 3.71
N SER A 62 -9.97 -9.59 3.37
CA SER A 62 -10.97 -8.79 2.66
C SER A 62 -10.53 -8.58 1.22
N GLU A 63 -11.52 -8.30 0.37
CA GLU A 63 -11.29 -8.04 -1.05
C GLU A 63 -11.85 -6.67 -1.39
N VAL A 64 -11.04 -5.81 -2.01
CA VAL A 64 -11.41 -4.44 -2.34
C VAL A 64 -11.11 -4.20 -3.81
N GLN A 65 -12.10 -3.69 -4.54
CA GLN A 65 -11.90 -3.26 -5.93
C GLN A 65 -11.46 -1.81 -5.94
N ARG A 66 -10.43 -1.51 -6.72
CA ARG A 66 -9.91 -0.15 -6.89
C ARG A 66 -9.73 0.14 -8.36
N LYS A 67 -9.92 1.39 -8.74
CA LYS A 67 -9.75 1.85 -10.12
C LYS A 67 -8.53 2.75 -10.24
N ALA A 68 -7.90 2.74 -11.40
CA ALA A 68 -6.79 3.65 -11.71
C ALA A 68 -7.22 5.08 -11.42
N GLY A 69 -6.36 5.84 -10.74
CA GLY A 69 -6.61 7.22 -10.34
C GLY A 69 -7.33 7.38 -9.00
N GLU A 70 -7.87 6.31 -8.41
CA GLU A 70 -8.43 6.41 -7.05
C GLU A 70 -7.32 6.68 -6.05
N CYS A 71 -7.62 7.53 -5.07
CA CYS A 71 -6.72 7.85 -3.98
C CYS A 71 -7.45 7.69 -2.66
N TYR A 72 -6.78 7.09 -1.67
CA TYR A 72 -7.36 6.95 -0.33
C TYR A 72 -6.28 7.10 0.73
N GLN A 73 -6.70 7.40 1.95
CA GLN A 73 -5.82 7.60 3.10
C GLN A 73 -6.02 6.52 4.14
N ARG A 74 -4.93 6.10 4.78
CA ARG A 74 -4.97 5.19 5.92
C ARG A 74 -4.19 5.79 7.09
N PRO A 75 -4.61 5.53 8.34
CA PRO A 75 -3.91 6.06 9.52
C PRO A 75 -2.62 5.28 9.80
N ALA A 76 -1.76 5.85 10.64
CA ALA A 76 -0.64 5.12 11.21
C ALA A 76 -1.15 3.94 12.07
N GLY A 77 -0.33 2.90 12.20
CA GLY A 77 -0.64 1.74 13.01
C GLY A 77 -1.32 0.60 12.28
N ILE A 78 -1.64 0.77 11.01
CA ILE A 78 -2.21 -0.32 10.19
C ILE A 78 -1.17 -1.45 10.06
N GLU A 79 -1.61 -2.67 10.35
CA GLU A 79 -0.82 -3.89 10.14
C GLU A 79 -1.58 -4.78 9.17
N HIS A 80 -0.91 -5.22 8.11
CA HIS A 80 -1.55 -6.06 7.11
C HIS A 80 -0.55 -6.70 6.15
N ASP A 81 -1.08 -7.58 5.30
CA ASP A 81 -0.41 -8.09 4.11
C ASP A 81 -1.33 -7.79 2.92
N VAL A 82 -0.77 -7.25 1.84
CA VAL A 82 -1.55 -6.85 0.65
C VAL A 82 -1.13 -7.69 -0.54
N MET A 83 -2.11 -8.28 -1.22
CA MET A 83 -1.89 -9.13 -2.38
C MET A 83 -2.66 -8.60 -3.60
N ASN A 84 -2.06 -8.75 -4.78
CA ASN A 84 -2.77 -8.53 -6.04
C ASN A 84 -3.67 -9.72 -6.32
N GLY A 85 -4.98 -9.53 -6.16
CA GLY A 85 -5.97 -10.54 -6.45
C GLY A 85 -6.48 -10.51 -7.89
N SER A 86 -5.89 -9.65 -8.74
CA SER A 86 -6.23 -9.54 -10.16
C SER A 86 -5.45 -10.56 -10.99
N GLU A 87 -5.89 -10.77 -12.24
CA GLU A 87 -5.19 -11.63 -13.20
C GLU A 87 -4.17 -10.85 -14.03
N HIS A 88 -4.00 -9.55 -13.79
CA HIS A 88 -3.06 -8.69 -14.48
C HIS A 88 -2.17 -7.97 -13.46
N PRO A 89 -1.05 -7.38 -13.88
CA PRO A 89 -0.19 -6.62 -12.96
C PRO A 89 -0.93 -5.47 -12.30
N MET A 90 -0.59 -5.20 -11.05
CA MET A 90 -1.12 -4.11 -10.25
C MET A 90 0.01 -3.17 -9.86
N ALA A 91 -0.26 -1.87 -9.86
CA ALA A 91 0.71 -0.89 -9.37
C ALA A 91 -0.01 0.24 -8.64
N PHE A 92 0.64 0.77 -7.61
CA PHE A 92 0.17 1.98 -6.92
C PHE A 92 1.35 2.76 -6.35
N ILE A 93 1.10 4.02 -6.03
CA ILE A 93 2.04 4.89 -5.34
C ILE A 93 1.59 5.00 -3.89
N GLU A 94 2.52 4.81 -2.96
CA GLU A 94 2.29 4.98 -1.53
C GLU A 94 3.05 6.21 -1.07
N ILE A 95 2.34 7.16 -0.44
CA ILE A 95 2.90 8.41 0.06
C ILE A 95 2.77 8.40 1.58
N GLU A 96 3.87 8.15 2.27
CA GLU A 96 3.91 8.14 3.74
C GLU A 96 4.23 9.53 4.25
N ILE A 97 3.44 10.00 5.21
CA ILE A 97 3.56 11.34 5.78
C ILE A 97 4.30 11.21 7.11
N LYS A 98 5.58 11.56 7.12
CA LYS A 98 6.44 11.39 8.29
C LYS A 98 6.19 12.45 9.37
N ARG A 99 5.74 13.64 8.97
CA ARG A 99 5.50 14.77 9.87
C ARG A 99 4.18 15.45 9.56
N PRO A 100 3.05 14.80 9.87
CA PRO A 100 1.74 15.35 9.55
C PRO A 100 1.49 16.73 10.15
N GLU A 101 2.08 17.03 11.31
CA GLU A 101 1.95 18.34 11.95
C GLU A 101 2.61 19.45 11.15
N GLU A 102 3.68 19.17 10.41
CA GLU A 102 4.33 20.16 9.54
C GLU A 102 3.48 20.49 8.33
N LEU A 103 2.79 19.51 7.78
CA LEU A 103 1.87 19.73 6.64
C LEU A 103 0.73 20.65 7.04
N VAL A 104 0.20 20.49 8.25
CA VAL A 104 -0.85 21.36 8.78
C VAL A 104 -0.35 22.79 8.93
N ARG A 105 0.89 22.98 9.41
CA ARG A 105 1.48 24.30 9.58
C ARG A 105 1.81 25.01 8.28
N ALA A 106 2.07 24.23 7.22
CA ALA A 106 2.46 24.79 5.93
C ALA A 106 1.29 25.49 5.23
N LYS A 107 0.10 25.35 5.75
CA LYS A 107 -1.07 26.06 5.23
C LYS A 107 -1.11 27.48 5.76
#